data_2c1e725cd942720b92fcdd2a81b6a01e
#
_entry.id   2c1e725cd942720b92fcdd2a81b6a01e
#
_cell.length_a   1.000
_cell.length_b   1.000
_cell.length_c   1.000
_cell.angle_alpha   90.00
_cell.angle_beta   90.00
_cell.angle_gamma   90.00
#
_symmetry.space_group_name_H-M   'P 1'
#
loop_
_entity.id
_entity.type
_entity.pdbx_description
1 polymer ?
#
loop_
_entity_poly.entity_id
_entity_poly.type
_entity_poly.pdbx_seq_one_letter_code
_entity_poly.pdbx_strand_id
1 'polypeptide(L)'
;MEYFDTHAHLADERFSSDRAEVVRRAREAGVTRIAEIADGPAEWDLALKLCRQPHDGVTFACALGLHPYHAADFSTELLDDLKSHAKLPEVVAVGEIGLDYAKGSAPREIQLPVFERLLDAARAIEKPAVIHCREAFPDALAALRNLYPSRPERGGFWGVVHCFTGNADQAVELAGLGFALGVDGPVTYPKNEGLRAALKAAGPSVLVLETDSPFLPPQSSRGQRNEPRAIPEIAARLAETLGLPLEELARAAMDNAIALFSRRPGI
;
A
#
# COMPACT_ATOMS: atom_id res chain seq x y z
N MET A 1 -2.74 -7.03 20.72
CA MET A 1 -2.26 -5.98 19.80
C MET A 1 -3.25 -5.86 18.67
N GLU A 2 -3.43 -4.65 18.14
CA GLU A 2 -4.24 -4.43 16.95
C GLU A 2 -3.33 -4.06 15.78
N TYR A 3 -3.70 -4.51 14.58
CA TYR A 3 -2.95 -4.29 13.36
C TYR A 3 -3.83 -3.73 12.26
N PHE A 4 -3.20 -2.97 11.35
CA PHE A 4 -3.78 -2.52 10.10
C PHE A 4 -2.99 -3.15 8.95
N ASP A 5 -3.68 -3.92 8.10
CA ASP A 5 -3.14 -4.35 6.80
C ASP A 5 -3.40 -3.25 5.78
N THR A 6 -2.35 -2.50 5.43
CA THR A 6 -2.50 -1.31 4.56
C THR A 6 -2.57 -1.63 3.07
N HIS A 7 -2.43 -2.91 2.67
CA HIS A 7 -2.49 -3.34 1.28
C HIS A 7 -2.87 -4.81 1.15
N ALA A 8 -4.10 -5.07 0.75
CA ALA A 8 -4.61 -6.41 0.46
C ALA A 8 -5.60 -6.38 -0.71
N HIS A 9 -5.66 -7.44 -1.50
CA HIS A 9 -6.58 -7.63 -2.63
C HIS A 9 -7.61 -8.71 -2.29
N LEU A 10 -8.47 -8.47 -1.31
CA LEU A 10 -9.47 -9.46 -0.90
C LEU A 10 -10.66 -9.57 -1.88
N ALA A 11 -10.80 -8.62 -2.82
CA ALA A 11 -11.71 -8.74 -3.95
C ALA A 11 -11.26 -9.81 -4.96
N ASP A 12 -9.98 -10.19 -4.97
CA ASP A 12 -9.43 -11.20 -5.88
C ASP A 12 -10.25 -12.50 -5.85
N GLU A 13 -10.41 -13.12 -7.03
CA GLU A 13 -11.20 -14.34 -7.23
C GLU A 13 -10.71 -15.52 -6.38
N ARG A 14 -9.42 -15.56 -6.06
CA ARG A 14 -8.81 -16.58 -5.18
C ARG A 14 -9.40 -16.60 -3.77
N PHE A 15 -10.08 -15.54 -3.35
CA PHE A 15 -10.80 -15.46 -2.08
C PHE A 15 -12.31 -15.68 -2.20
N SER A 16 -12.84 -15.84 -3.39
CA SER A 16 -14.30 -15.89 -3.62
C SER A 16 -15.00 -16.97 -2.81
N SER A 17 -14.36 -18.12 -2.60
CA SER A 17 -14.96 -19.27 -1.90
C SER A 17 -14.91 -19.17 -0.37
N ASP A 18 -13.96 -18.41 0.21
CA ASP A 18 -13.71 -18.39 1.66
C ASP A 18 -13.38 -17.01 2.23
N ARG A 19 -13.70 -15.92 1.51
CA ARG A 19 -13.36 -14.53 1.92
C ARG A 19 -13.81 -14.20 3.34
N ALA A 20 -15.03 -14.59 3.73
CA ALA A 20 -15.52 -14.36 5.08
C ALA A 20 -14.65 -15.06 6.15
N GLU A 21 -14.21 -16.28 5.86
CA GLU A 21 -13.30 -17.04 6.74
C GLU A 21 -11.90 -16.41 6.79
N VAL A 22 -11.42 -15.86 5.68
CA VAL A 22 -10.15 -15.11 5.63
C VAL A 22 -10.22 -13.89 6.55
N VAL A 23 -11.29 -13.12 6.47
CA VAL A 23 -11.51 -11.94 7.33
C VAL A 23 -11.63 -12.35 8.81
N ARG A 24 -12.34 -13.45 9.12
CA ARG A 24 -12.43 -13.97 10.48
C ARG A 24 -11.04 -14.35 11.02
N ARG A 25 -10.22 -15.07 10.24
CA ARG A 25 -8.83 -15.42 10.62
C ARG A 25 -7.96 -14.17 10.80
N ALA A 26 -8.14 -13.15 9.96
CA ALA A 26 -7.46 -11.86 10.12
C ALA A 26 -7.80 -11.23 11.48
N ARG A 27 -9.10 -11.18 11.82
CA ARG A 27 -9.57 -10.65 13.10
C ARG A 27 -9.00 -11.41 14.29
N GLU A 28 -8.97 -12.74 14.23
CA GLU A 28 -8.39 -13.61 15.27
C GLU A 28 -6.88 -13.37 15.46
N ALA A 29 -6.19 -13.01 14.37
CA ALA A 29 -4.78 -12.61 14.39
C ALA A 29 -4.56 -11.17 14.90
N GLY A 30 -5.62 -10.42 15.18
CA GLY A 30 -5.54 -9.04 15.66
C GLY A 30 -5.56 -7.99 14.55
N VAL A 31 -5.80 -8.36 13.29
CA VAL A 31 -5.99 -7.40 12.19
C VAL A 31 -7.41 -6.83 12.30
N THR A 32 -7.51 -5.55 12.64
CA THR A 32 -8.79 -4.86 12.87
C THR A 32 -9.14 -3.89 11.75
N ARG A 33 -8.19 -3.60 10.87
CA ARG A 33 -8.38 -2.72 9.71
C ARG A 33 -7.69 -3.29 8.49
N ILE A 34 -8.31 -3.14 7.32
CA ILE A 34 -7.77 -3.58 6.03
C ILE A 34 -8.03 -2.47 5.00
N ALA A 35 -6.99 -2.10 4.24
CA ALA A 35 -7.13 -1.33 3.04
C ALA A 35 -7.21 -2.30 1.84
N GLU A 36 -8.39 -2.36 1.24
CA GLU A 36 -8.64 -3.11 0.01
C GLU A 36 -8.13 -2.33 -1.19
N ILE A 37 -7.35 -2.96 -2.04
CA ILE A 37 -6.73 -2.32 -3.20
C ILE A 37 -7.36 -2.83 -4.48
N ALA A 38 -7.76 -1.91 -5.36
CA ALA A 38 -8.35 -2.22 -6.65
C ALA A 38 -7.47 -1.68 -7.79
N ASP A 39 -6.92 -2.59 -8.58
CA ASP A 39 -5.90 -2.34 -9.59
C ASP A 39 -6.43 -1.66 -10.87
N GLY A 40 -7.74 -1.67 -11.05
CA GLY A 40 -8.37 -1.07 -12.22
C GLY A 40 -9.89 -1.00 -12.11
N PRO A 41 -10.55 -0.35 -13.10
CA PRO A 41 -11.99 -0.08 -13.06
C PRO A 41 -12.87 -1.32 -12.89
N ALA A 42 -12.42 -2.47 -13.39
CA ALA A 42 -13.18 -3.72 -13.27
C ALA A 42 -13.34 -4.19 -11.81
N GLU A 43 -12.48 -3.72 -10.90
CA GLU A 43 -12.46 -4.13 -9.50
C GLU A 43 -13.09 -3.09 -8.56
N TRP A 44 -13.23 -1.82 -8.99
CA TRP A 44 -13.66 -0.72 -8.11
C TRP A 44 -15.00 -0.99 -7.42
N ASP A 45 -15.99 -1.46 -8.16
CA ASP A 45 -17.33 -1.74 -7.60
C ASP A 45 -17.30 -2.84 -6.54
N LEU A 46 -16.46 -3.87 -6.73
CA LEU A 46 -16.34 -4.96 -5.77
C LEU A 46 -15.59 -4.51 -4.51
N ALA A 47 -14.52 -3.72 -4.65
CA ALA A 47 -13.80 -3.12 -3.52
C ALA A 47 -14.73 -2.22 -2.68
N LEU A 48 -15.50 -1.33 -3.34
CA LEU A 48 -16.50 -0.50 -2.68
C LEU A 48 -17.58 -1.32 -1.97
N LYS A 49 -18.04 -2.41 -2.59
CA LYS A 49 -19.02 -3.32 -1.99
C LYS A 49 -18.47 -3.98 -0.74
N LEU A 50 -17.19 -4.43 -0.76
CA LEU A 50 -16.54 -4.99 0.42
C LEU A 50 -16.45 -3.97 1.55
N CYS A 51 -16.09 -2.73 1.26
CA CYS A 51 -15.99 -1.67 2.28
C CYS A 51 -17.34 -1.34 2.95
N ARG A 52 -18.46 -1.55 2.25
CA ARG A 52 -19.80 -1.24 2.74
C ARG A 52 -20.45 -2.38 3.54
N GLN A 53 -19.89 -3.57 3.46
CA GLN A 53 -20.42 -4.73 4.17
C GLN A 53 -19.89 -4.78 5.61
N PRO A 54 -20.68 -5.32 6.56
CA PRO A 54 -20.17 -5.59 7.91
C PRO A 54 -19.20 -6.79 7.90
N HIS A 55 -18.12 -6.70 8.65
CA HIS A 55 -17.05 -7.70 8.71
C HIS A 55 -16.62 -8.03 10.15
N ASP A 56 -17.55 -8.35 11.06
CA ASP A 56 -17.28 -8.88 12.41
C ASP A 56 -16.08 -8.26 13.14
N GLY A 57 -16.04 -6.92 13.23
CA GLY A 57 -14.98 -6.20 13.94
C GLY A 57 -13.71 -5.94 13.14
N VAL A 58 -13.75 -6.12 11.81
CA VAL A 58 -12.74 -5.61 10.88
C VAL A 58 -13.32 -4.45 10.07
N THR A 59 -12.65 -3.32 10.07
CA THR A 59 -13.05 -2.15 9.28
C THR A 59 -12.31 -2.16 7.94
N PHE A 60 -13.05 -1.98 6.85
CA PHE A 60 -12.49 -1.85 5.51
C PHE A 60 -12.54 -0.40 5.04
N ALA A 61 -11.50 -0.01 4.33
CA ALA A 61 -11.44 1.14 3.44
C ALA A 61 -10.80 0.69 2.13
N CYS A 62 -10.91 1.46 1.06
CA CYS A 62 -10.27 1.06 -0.20
C CYS A 62 -9.44 2.17 -0.82
N ALA A 63 -8.48 1.76 -1.65
CA ALA A 63 -7.81 2.58 -2.63
C ALA A 63 -8.23 2.13 -4.03
N LEU A 64 -8.51 3.09 -4.89
CA LEU A 64 -8.88 2.86 -6.29
C LEU A 64 -7.84 3.49 -7.19
N GLY A 65 -7.37 2.75 -8.18
CA GLY A 65 -6.31 3.22 -9.06
C GLY A 65 -6.34 2.60 -10.45
N LEU A 66 -5.24 2.81 -11.16
CA LEU A 66 -4.92 2.14 -12.41
C LEU A 66 -3.49 1.63 -12.32
N HIS A 67 -3.36 0.36 -12.01
CA HIS A 67 -2.06 -0.33 -11.89
C HIS A 67 -1.25 -0.21 -13.19
N PRO A 68 0.08 -0.12 -13.16
CA PRO A 68 0.92 -0.01 -14.36
C PRO A 68 0.71 -1.10 -15.41
N TYR A 69 0.17 -2.26 -15.03
CA TYR A 69 -0.22 -3.31 -16.00
C TYR A 69 -1.34 -2.86 -16.94
N HIS A 70 -2.16 -1.91 -16.51
CA HIS A 70 -3.28 -1.33 -17.24
C HIS A 70 -2.98 0.07 -17.78
N ALA A 71 -1.71 0.53 -17.75
CA ALA A 71 -1.36 1.88 -18.19
C ALA A 71 -1.78 2.19 -19.63
N ALA A 72 -1.83 1.19 -20.51
CA ALA A 72 -2.28 1.34 -21.89
C ALA A 72 -3.78 1.67 -22.01
N ASP A 73 -4.59 1.36 -20.99
CA ASP A 73 -6.04 1.60 -20.96
C ASP A 73 -6.39 3.00 -20.42
N PHE A 74 -5.37 3.79 -20.06
CA PHE A 74 -5.57 5.14 -19.53
C PHE A 74 -6.30 6.04 -20.53
N SER A 75 -7.34 6.71 -20.06
CA SER A 75 -8.03 7.78 -20.78
C SER A 75 -8.39 8.95 -19.84
N THR A 76 -8.75 10.09 -20.40
CA THR A 76 -9.22 11.23 -19.60
C THR A 76 -10.54 10.91 -18.92
N GLU A 77 -11.42 10.16 -19.58
CA GLU A 77 -12.70 9.72 -19.05
C GLU A 77 -12.51 8.80 -17.84
N LEU A 78 -11.56 7.86 -17.91
CA LEU A 78 -11.20 6.99 -16.78
C LEU A 78 -10.65 7.80 -15.61
N LEU A 79 -9.81 8.80 -15.89
CA LEU A 79 -9.28 9.67 -14.85
C LEU A 79 -10.37 10.49 -14.15
N ASP A 80 -11.35 10.99 -14.90
CA ASP A 80 -12.48 11.75 -14.32
C ASP A 80 -13.42 10.84 -13.54
N ASP A 81 -13.61 9.60 -13.98
CA ASP A 81 -14.35 8.57 -13.24
C ASP A 81 -13.63 8.21 -11.93
N LEU A 82 -12.32 7.97 -11.99
CA LEU A 82 -11.50 7.75 -10.79
C LEU A 82 -11.63 8.90 -9.77
N LYS A 83 -11.52 10.16 -10.23
CA LYS A 83 -11.69 11.33 -9.36
C LYS A 83 -13.08 11.41 -8.73
N SER A 84 -14.11 10.95 -9.44
CA SER A 84 -15.48 10.90 -8.95
C SER A 84 -15.64 9.85 -7.86
N HIS A 85 -15.12 8.64 -8.07
CA HIS A 85 -15.12 7.56 -7.10
C HIS A 85 -14.26 7.88 -5.87
N ALA A 86 -13.14 8.56 -6.06
CA ALA A 86 -12.25 8.96 -4.95
C ALA A 86 -12.89 9.94 -3.95
N LYS A 87 -14.05 10.55 -4.26
CA LYS A 87 -14.83 11.37 -3.32
C LYS A 87 -15.70 10.54 -2.37
N LEU A 88 -15.91 9.27 -2.66
CA LEU A 88 -16.70 8.39 -1.79
C LEU A 88 -15.99 8.22 -0.44
N PRO A 89 -16.75 8.13 0.67
CA PRO A 89 -16.17 8.06 2.02
C PRO A 89 -15.36 6.79 2.27
N GLU A 90 -15.64 5.71 1.54
CA GLU A 90 -14.93 4.44 1.63
C GLU A 90 -13.54 4.51 0.99
N VAL A 91 -13.34 5.44 0.04
CA VAL A 91 -12.07 5.56 -0.70
C VAL A 91 -11.13 6.46 0.08
N VAL A 92 -10.06 5.90 0.60
CA VAL A 92 -9.08 6.61 1.46
C VAL A 92 -7.81 7.02 0.70
N ALA A 93 -7.56 6.47 -0.48
CA ALA A 93 -6.36 6.74 -1.27
C ALA A 93 -6.64 6.59 -2.78
N VAL A 94 -5.77 7.15 -3.61
CA VAL A 94 -5.67 6.84 -5.04
C VAL A 94 -4.57 5.80 -5.21
N GLY A 95 -4.91 4.64 -5.72
CA GLY A 95 -3.98 3.54 -5.90
C GLY A 95 -4.73 2.20 -6.10
N GLU A 96 -4.08 1.23 -6.66
CA GLU A 96 -2.65 1.19 -6.92
C GLU A 96 -2.30 1.92 -8.22
N ILE A 97 -1.27 2.77 -8.18
CA ILE A 97 -0.73 3.48 -9.33
C ILE A 97 0.80 3.34 -9.32
N GLY A 98 1.49 3.49 -10.43
CA GLY A 98 2.94 3.40 -10.35
C GLY A 98 3.64 2.96 -11.61
N LEU A 99 4.81 2.32 -11.41
CA LEU A 99 5.71 1.88 -12.47
C LEU A 99 6.16 0.43 -12.22
N ASP A 100 6.06 -0.43 -13.23
CA ASP A 100 6.63 -1.78 -13.24
C ASP A 100 7.39 -2.01 -14.55
N TYR A 101 8.72 -1.94 -14.47
CA TYR A 101 9.57 -2.19 -15.64
C TYR A 101 10.04 -3.65 -15.73
N ALA A 102 9.68 -4.49 -14.76
CA ALA A 102 10.00 -5.91 -14.76
C ALA A 102 8.95 -6.78 -15.45
N LYS A 103 7.66 -6.49 -15.19
CA LYS A 103 6.53 -7.30 -15.66
C LYS A 103 5.44 -6.49 -16.36
N GLY A 104 5.51 -5.16 -16.31
CA GLY A 104 4.53 -4.29 -16.95
C GLY A 104 4.39 -4.60 -18.45
N SER A 105 3.16 -4.75 -18.92
CA SER A 105 2.87 -5.00 -20.34
C SER A 105 3.09 -3.75 -21.19
N ALA A 106 2.90 -2.56 -20.61
CA ALA A 106 3.14 -1.29 -21.27
C ALA A 106 4.61 -0.84 -21.09
N PRO A 107 5.24 -0.26 -22.13
CA PRO A 107 6.60 0.25 -22.03
C PRO A 107 6.67 1.52 -21.14
N ARG A 108 7.90 1.88 -20.72
CA ARG A 108 8.19 3.06 -19.90
C ARG A 108 7.52 4.35 -20.41
N GLU A 109 7.56 4.56 -21.72
CA GLU A 109 7.04 5.75 -22.42
C GLU A 109 5.51 5.90 -22.27
N ILE A 110 4.81 4.82 -21.94
CA ILE A 110 3.37 4.83 -21.61
C ILE A 110 3.18 4.90 -20.10
N GLN A 111 3.88 4.07 -19.32
CA GLN A 111 3.68 4.01 -17.89
C GLN A 111 4.01 5.34 -17.19
N LEU A 112 5.14 5.97 -17.51
CA LEU A 112 5.61 7.15 -16.79
C LEU A 112 4.66 8.34 -16.91
N PRO A 113 4.19 8.77 -18.11
CA PRO A 113 3.21 9.84 -18.21
C PRO A 113 1.88 9.53 -17.51
N VAL A 114 1.42 8.27 -17.55
CA VAL A 114 0.20 7.85 -16.85
C VAL A 114 0.38 7.97 -15.33
N PHE A 115 1.49 7.48 -14.80
CA PHE A 115 1.82 7.59 -13.38
C PHE A 115 1.83 9.05 -12.92
N GLU A 116 2.51 9.95 -13.64
CA GLU A 116 2.54 11.39 -13.33
C GLU A 116 1.15 12.02 -13.32
N ARG A 117 0.29 11.66 -14.28
CA ARG A 117 -1.10 12.13 -14.35
C ARG A 117 -1.94 11.65 -13.16
N LEU A 118 -1.77 10.40 -12.74
CA LEU A 118 -2.48 9.82 -11.60
C LEU A 118 -1.98 10.41 -10.26
N LEU A 119 -0.67 10.64 -10.11
CA LEU A 119 -0.11 11.35 -8.96
C LEU A 119 -0.64 12.77 -8.84
N ASP A 120 -0.69 13.51 -9.94
CA ASP A 120 -1.22 14.87 -9.95
C ASP A 120 -2.71 14.89 -9.58
N ALA A 121 -3.48 13.91 -10.08
CA ALA A 121 -4.87 13.75 -9.70
C ALA A 121 -5.03 13.45 -8.19
N ALA A 122 -4.25 12.52 -7.63
CA ALA A 122 -4.27 12.20 -6.21
C ALA A 122 -3.98 13.46 -5.36
N ARG A 123 -2.96 14.23 -5.75
CA ARG A 123 -2.61 15.49 -5.11
C ARG A 123 -3.73 16.53 -5.20
N ALA A 124 -4.34 16.69 -6.39
CA ALA A 124 -5.39 17.69 -6.64
C ALA A 124 -6.67 17.41 -5.82
N ILE A 125 -6.96 16.14 -5.52
CA ILE A 125 -8.10 15.75 -4.68
C ILE A 125 -7.70 15.49 -3.22
N GLU A 126 -6.46 15.80 -2.87
CA GLU A 126 -5.89 15.69 -1.52
C GLU A 126 -5.99 14.27 -0.91
N LYS A 127 -5.89 13.23 -1.73
CA LYS A 127 -5.82 11.83 -1.30
C LYS A 127 -4.36 11.35 -1.32
N PRO A 128 -3.94 10.51 -0.35
CA PRO A 128 -2.65 9.85 -0.44
C PRO A 128 -2.59 8.91 -1.63
N ALA A 129 -1.38 8.67 -2.16
CA ALA A 129 -1.15 7.72 -3.23
C ALA A 129 -0.67 6.37 -2.69
N VAL A 130 -1.22 5.25 -3.19
CA VAL A 130 -0.64 3.91 -3.00
C VAL A 130 0.15 3.59 -4.25
N ILE A 131 1.49 3.47 -4.11
CA ILE A 131 2.43 3.47 -5.22
C ILE A 131 3.08 2.11 -5.38
N HIS A 132 2.91 1.52 -6.56
CA HIS A 132 3.68 0.40 -7.05
C HIS A 132 5.01 0.87 -7.64
N CYS A 133 6.12 0.25 -7.26
CA CYS A 133 7.42 0.57 -7.84
C CYS A 133 8.29 -0.68 -7.96
N ARG A 134 8.42 -1.20 -9.17
CA ARG A 134 9.24 -2.38 -9.45
C ARG A 134 10.23 -2.12 -10.56
N GLU A 135 11.54 -2.23 -10.23
CA GLU A 135 12.66 -1.93 -11.14
C GLU A 135 12.59 -0.53 -11.79
N ALA A 136 11.90 0.42 -11.11
CA ALA A 136 11.58 1.75 -11.64
C ALA A 136 11.91 2.90 -10.67
N PHE A 137 12.64 2.66 -9.59
CA PHE A 137 12.93 3.66 -8.56
C PHE A 137 13.50 4.99 -9.09
N PRO A 138 14.42 5.02 -10.08
CA PRO A 138 14.93 6.30 -10.59
C PRO A 138 13.83 7.22 -11.13
N ASP A 139 12.93 6.70 -11.95
CA ASP A 139 11.82 7.46 -12.52
C ASP A 139 10.75 7.78 -11.46
N ALA A 140 10.42 6.82 -10.61
CA ALA A 140 9.47 7.05 -9.53
C ALA A 140 9.93 8.18 -8.60
N LEU A 141 11.17 8.15 -8.14
CA LEU A 141 11.74 9.21 -7.30
C LEU A 141 11.78 10.56 -8.02
N ALA A 142 12.11 10.59 -9.31
CA ALA A 142 12.10 11.82 -10.09
C ALA A 142 10.70 12.45 -10.16
N ALA A 143 9.66 11.64 -10.44
CA ALA A 143 8.27 12.09 -10.45
C ALA A 143 7.81 12.58 -9.05
N LEU A 144 8.16 11.84 -7.99
CA LEU A 144 7.81 12.19 -6.63
C LEU A 144 8.48 13.48 -6.15
N ARG A 145 9.78 13.69 -6.42
CA ARG A 145 10.47 14.96 -6.11
C ARG A 145 9.83 16.15 -6.80
N ASN A 146 9.42 15.97 -8.04
CA ASN A 146 8.82 17.05 -8.83
C ASN A 146 7.46 17.47 -8.26
N LEU A 147 6.61 16.53 -7.88
CA LEU A 147 5.27 16.80 -7.39
C LEU A 147 5.19 17.04 -5.88
N TYR A 148 6.08 16.44 -5.10
CA TYR A 148 6.09 16.47 -3.63
C TYR A 148 7.48 16.84 -3.10
N PRO A 149 7.93 18.10 -3.27
CA PRO A 149 9.31 18.50 -2.97
C PRO A 149 9.63 18.55 -1.46
N SER A 150 8.63 18.41 -0.60
CA SER A 150 8.78 18.41 0.86
C SER A 150 7.70 17.57 1.51
N ARG A 151 7.91 17.23 2.80
CA ARG A 151 6.89 16.56 3.61
C ARG A 151 5.61 17.38 3.74
N PRO A 152 4.44 16.72 3.99
CA PRO A 152 3.20 17.46 4.25
C PRO A 152 3.33 18.39 5.46
N GLU A 153 2.97 19.66 5.31
CA GLU A 153 3.08 20.65 6.40
C GLU A 153 2.23 20.30 7.63
N ARG A 154 1.09 19.63 7.42
CA ARG A 154 0.16 19.23 8.48
C ARG A 154 0.47 17.84 9.07
N GLY A 155 1.63 17.28 8.78
CA GLY A 155 1.99 15.91 9.17
C GLY A 155 1.31 14.85 8.28
N GLY A 156 1.48 13.58 8.63
CA GLY A 156 1.04 12.45 7.82
C GLY A 156 1.96 12.19 6.62
N PHE A 157 1.38 11.57 5.58
CA PHE A 157 2.13 11.14 4.40
C PHE A 157 1.44 11.59 3.11
N TRP A 158 2.22 11.82 2.05
CA TRP A 158 1.69 12.01 0.70
C TRP A 158 1.15 10.72 0.10
N GLY A 159 1.64 9.59 0.58
CA GLY A 159 1.29 8.26 0.13
C GLY A 159 2.20 7.20 0.74
N VAL A 160 2.12 6.01 0.21
CA VAL A 160 2.95 4.86 0.57
C VAL A 160 3.55 4.26 -0.71
N VAL A 161 4.84 3.93 -0.67
CA VAL A 161 5.42 2.99 -1.64
C VAL A 161 5.21 1.61 -1.06
N HIS A 162 4.19 0.91 -1.59
CA HIS A 162 3.84 -0.42 -1.11
C HIS A 162 4.91 -1.44 -1.53
N CYS A 163 4.95 -2.59 -0.84
CA CYS A 163 5.90 -3.67 -1.11
C CYS A 163 7.32 -3.12 -1.38
N PHE A 164 7.81 -2.27 -0.48
CA PHE A 164 9.08 -1.57 -0.70
C PHE A 164 10.24 -2.55 -0.88
N THR A 165 10.92 -2.44 -2.03
CA THR A 165 12.07 -3.29 -2.39
C THR A 165 13.34 -2.50 -2.73
N GLY A 166 13.34 -1.19 -2.45
CA GLY A 166 14.48 -0.31 -2.70
C GLY A 166 15.65 -0.51 -1.72
N ASN A 167 16.72 0.24 -1.97
CA ASN A 167 17.90 0.30 -1.10
C ASN A 167 17.75 1.35 0.01
N ALA A 168 18.78 1.47 0.87
CA ALA A 168 18.78 2.38 2.01
C ALA A 168 18.66 3.86 1.61
N ASP A 169 19.37 4.29 0.55
CA ASP A 169 19.32 5.68 0.10
C ASP A 169 17.92 6.04 -0.40
N GLN A 170 17.28 5.13 -1.16
CA GLN A 170 15.91 5.29 -1.65
C GLN A 170 14.91 5.32 -0.50
N ALA A 171 15.08 4.48 0.52
CA ALA A 171 14.23 4.45 1.71
C ALA A 171 14.30 5.77 2.48
N VAL A 172 15.52 6.28 2.73
CA VAL A 172 15.74 7.56 3.44
C VAL A 172 15.20 8.73 2.62
N GLU A 173 15.38 8.71 1.31
CA GLU A 173 14.86 9.76 0.43
C GLU A 173 13.33 9.80 0.42
N LEU A 174 12.65 8.66 0.24
CA LEU A 174 11.19 8.58 0.28
C LEU A 174 10.64 9.04 1.63
N ALA A 175 11.28 8.62 2.73
CA ALA A 175 10.95 9.10 4.06
C ALA A 175 11.11 10.62 4.19
N GLY A 176 12.18 11.19 3.63
CA GLY A 176 12.45 12.63 3.59
C GLY A 176 11.40 13.41 2.80
N LEU A 177 10.91 12.87 1.69
CA LEU A 177 9.84 13.43 0.89
C LEU A 177 8.46 13.34 1.56
N GLY A 178 8.30 12.47 2.57
CA GLY A 178 7.04 12.29 3.29
C GLY A 178 6.19 11.14 2.76
N PHE A 179 6.80 10.09 2.24
CA PHE A 179 6.15 8.84 1.89
C PHE A 179 6.39 7.79 2.97
N ALA A 180 5.36 7.00 3.25
CA ALA A 180 5.48 5.78 4.02
C ALA A 180 6.04 4.65 3.16
N LEU A 181 6.59 3.62 3.81
CA LEU A 181 7.09 2.41 3.15
C LEU A 181 6.30 1.21 3.65
N GLY A 182 5.69 0.48 2.71
CA GLY A 182 4.97 -0.75 2.97
C GLY A 182 5.91 -1.92 3.23
N VAL A 183 5.65 -2.66 4.28
CA VAL A 183 6.46 -3.81 4.71
C VAL A 183 5.61 -5.06 4.73
N ASP A 184 5.95 -6.01 3.89
CA ASP A 184 5.21 -7.23 3.62
C ASP A 184 6.02 -8.52 3.83
N GLY A 185 5.51 -9.66 3.41
CA GLY A 185 6.10 -10.98 3.59
C GLY A 185 7.60 -11.12 3.26
N PRO A 186 8.14 -10.52 2.21
CA PRO A 186 9.55 -10.43 1.87
C PRO A 186 10.51 -10.03 3.00
N VAL A 187 10.08 -9.25 4.00
CA VAL A 187 10.95 -8.92 5.15
C VAL A 187 11.38 -10.18 5.93
N THR A 188 10.57 -11.23 5.87
CA THR A 188 10.82 -12.51 6.55
C THR A 188 11.79 -13.42 5.80
N TYR A 189 12.07 -13.14 4.52
CA TYR A 189 12.90 -14.01 3.70
C TYR A 189 14.37 -13.93 4.12
N PRO A 190 15.06 -15.09 4.32
CA PRO A 190 16.44 -15.10 4.79
C PRO A 190 17.39 -14.24 3.95
N LYS A 191 17.22 -14.29 2.63
CA LYS A 191 18.11 -13.62 1.66
C LYS A 191 17.89 -12.10 1.54
N ASN A 192 16.86 -11.54 2.16
CA ASN A 192 16.49 -10.13 2.02
C ASN A 192 17.14 -9.22 3.08
N GLU A 193 18.43 -9.43 3.36
CA GLU A 193 19.20 -8.60 4.30
C GLU A 193 19.28 -7.13 3.84
N GLY A 194 19.40 -6.90 2.54
CA GLY A 194 19.43 -5.54 1.97
C GLY A 194 18.13 -4.79 2.22
N LEU A 195 16.96 -5.45 2.06
CA LEU A 195 15.66 -4.86 2.40
C LEU A 195 15.60 -4.49 3.88
N ARG A 196 15.98 -5.40 4.77
CA ARG A 196 15.99 -5.14 6.22
C ARG A 196 16.90 -3.98 6.60
N ALA A 197 18.08 -3.86 5.96
CA ALA A 197 18.97 -2.73 6.16
C ALA A 197 18.36 -1.41 5.69
N ALA A 198 17.65 -1.41 4.55
CA ALA A 198 16.95 -0.24 4.03
C ALA A 198 15.81 0.22 4.96
N LEU A 199 14.99 -0.71 5.45
CA LEU A 199 13.91 -0.43 6.40
C LEU A 199 14.46 0.12 7.73
N LYS A 200 15.59 -0.43 8.20
CA LYS A 200 16.29 0.07 9.39
C LYS A 200 16.81 1.49 9.19
N ALA A 201 17.32 1.83 8.02
CA ALA A 201 17.79 3.18 7.69
C ALA A 201 16.65 4.21 7.65
N ALA A 202 15.46 3.82 7.16
CA ALA A 202 14.27 4.68 7.15
C ALA A 202 13.71 4.92 8.56
N GLY A 203 13.82 3.94 9.45
CA GLY A 203 13.32 3.99 10.82
C GLY A 203 11.81 3.76 10.95
N PRO A 204 11.31 3.50 12.17
CA PRO A 204 9.93 3.05 12.41
C PRO A 204 8.86 4.10 12.10
N SER A 205 9.20 5.39 12.08
CA SER A 205 8.23 6.49 11.93
C SER A 205 7.60 6.62 10.54
N VAL A 206 8.04 5.82 9.57
CA VAL A 206 7.54 5.84 8.18
C VAL A 206 7.11 4.45 7.70
N LEU A 207 7.20 3.41 8.55
CA LEU A 207 6.88 2.05 8.14
C LEU A 207 5.41 1.74 8.44
N VAL A 208 4.75 1.10 7.47
CA VAL A 208 3.41 0.53 7.62
C VAL A 208 3.46 -0.96 7.32
N LEU A 209 2.55 -1.73 7.92
CA LEU A 209 2.46 -3.18 7.72
C LEU A 209 1.41 -3.51 6.68
N GLU A 210 1.73 -4.44 5.81
CA GLU A 210 0.82 -4.92 4.77
C GLU A 210 1.07 -6.39 4.44
N THR A 211 0.16 -7.01 3.70
CA THR A 211 0.36 -8.39 3.25
C THR A 211 0.57 -8.53 1.76
N ASP A 212 0.02 -7.62 0.96
CA ASP A 212 -0.13 -7.80 -0.47
C ASP A 212 -0.88 -9.12 -0.81
N SER A 213 -1.76 -9.57 0.11
CA SER A 213 -2.49 -10.83 -0.11
C SER A 213 -3.43 -10.73 -1.31
N PRO A 214 -3.45 -11.78 -2.13
CA PRO A 214 -3.00 -13.17 -1.95
C PRO A 214 -1.53 -13.45 -2.31
N PHE A 215 -0.74 -12.44 -2.59
CA PHE A 215 0.66 -12.55 -3.03
C PHE A 215 1.64 -12.58 -1.85
N LEU A 216 2.90 -12.80 -2.12
CA LEU A 216 4.06 -12.59 -1.26
C LEU A 216 3.94 -13.13 0.18
N PRO A 217 3.51 -14.39 0.41
CA PRO A 217 3.39 -14.93 1.75
C PRO A 217 4.73 -14.87 2.51
N PRO A 218 4.71 -14.76 3.85
CA PRO A 218 5.90 -14.88 4.68
C PRO A 218 6.66 -16.19 4.46
N GLN A 219 7.90 -16.26 4.93
CA GLN A 219 8.77 -17.42 4.74
C GLN A 219 8.15 -18.72 5.28
N SER A 220 7.41 -18.67 6.39
CA SER A 220 6.75 -19.81 7.02
C SER A 220 5.66 -20.46 6.16
N SER A 221 5.04 -19.67 5.28
CA SER A 221 3.94 -20.08 4.40
C SER A 221 4.27 -19.95 2.91
N ARG A 222 5.57 -19.94 2.56
CA ARG A 222 5.98 -19.85 1.15
C ARG A 222 5.33 -20.92 0.29
N GLY A 223 4.83 -20.47 -0.89
CA GLY A 223 4.12 -21.36 -1.82
C GLY A 223 2.64 -21.55 -1.52
N GLN A 224 2.13 -20.97 -0.44
CA GLN A 224 0.70 -20.91 -0.13
C GLN A 224 0.11 -19.55 -0.51
N ARG A 225 -1.22 -19.47 -0.62
CA ARG A 225 -1.94 -18.18 -0.74
C ARG A 225 -1.72 -17.37 0.54
N ASN A 226 -1.31 -16.11 0.39
CA ASN A 226 -1.18 -15.20 1.52
C ASN A 226 -2.54 -14.71 2.02
N GLU A 227 -2.60 -14.29 3.27
CA GLU A 227 -3.81 -13.75 3.92
C GLU A 227 -3.43 -12.64 4.92
N PRO A 228 -4.33 -11.69 5.25
CA PRO A 228 -4.06 -10.63 6.23
C PRO A 228 -3.64 -11.14 7.61
N ARG A 229 -4.00 -12.38 7.97
CA ARG A 229 -3.54 -13.02 9.22
C ARG A 229 -2.01 -13.15 9.34
N ALA A 230 -1.26 -12.90 8.27
CA ALA A 230 0.20 -12.93 8.27
C ALA A 230 0.85 -11.67 8.88
N ILE A 231 0.12 -10.60 9.09
CA ILE A 231 0.64 -9.33 9.64
C ILE A 231 1.43 -9.51 10.95
N PRO A 232 1.00 -10.31 11.94
CA PRO A 232 1.79 -10.48 13.16
C PRO A 232 3.18 -11.08 12.94
N GLU A 233 3.34 -12.00 11.98
CA GLU A 233 4.65 -12.56 11.63
C GLU A 233 5.56 -11.53 10.97
N ILE A 234 4.99 -10.73 10.05
CA ILE A 234 5.68 -9.61 9.39
C ILE A 234 6.13 -8.59 10.45
N ALA A 235 5.23 -8.21 11.36
CA ALA A 235 5.51 -7.28 12.45
C ALA A 235 6.61 -7.80 13.38
N ALA A 236 6.57 -9.07 13.77
CA ALA A 236 7.57 -9.67 14.64
C ALA A 236 8.96 -9.65 13.97
N ARG A 237 9.04 -9.99 12.69
CA ARG A 237 10.31 -9.94 11.95
C ARG A 237 10.82 -8.51 11.79
N LEU A 238 9.94 -7.55 11.54
CA LEU A 238 10.33 -6.15 11.44
C LEU A 238 10.80 -5.60 12.78
N ALA A 239 10.13 -5.91 13.89
CA ALA A 239 10.53 -5.54 15.24
C ALA A 239 11.94 -6.04 15.58
N GLU A 240 12.22 -7.32 15.30
CA GLU A 240 13.56 -7.90 15.43
C GLU A 240 14.60 -7.15 14.60
N THR A 241 14.27 -6.82 13.35
CA THR A 241 15.14 -6.09 12.42
C THR A 241 15.52 -4.71 12.96
N LEU A 242 14.56 -4.01 13.55
CA LEU A 242 14.75 -2.66 14.10
C LEU A 242 15.33 -2.67 15.52
N GLY A 243 15.32 -3.81 16.20
CA GLY A 243 15.71 -3.92 17.61
C GLY A 243 14.71 -3.27 18.55
N LEU A 244 13.41 -3.30 18.21
CA LEU A 244 12.32 -2.73 18.99
C LEU A 244 11.45 -3.81 19.65
N PRO A 245 10.81 -3.53 20.79
CA PRO A 245 9.72 -4.36 21.29
C PRO A 245 8.59 -4.45 20.27
N LEU A 246 7.97 -5.63 20.13
CA LEU A 246 6.90 -5.85 19.16
C LEU A 246 5.71 -4.92 19.38
N GLU A 247 5.34 -4.65 20.63
CA GLU A 247 4.24 -3.75 21.00
C GLU A 247 4.52 -2.30 20.57
N GLU A 248 5.77 -1.87 20.66
CA GLU A 248 6.19 -0.53 20.22
C GLU A 248 6.11 -0.40 18.71
N LEU A 249 6.61 -1.40 17.97
CA LEU A 249 6.51 -1.43 16.52
C LEU A 249 5.05 -1.49 16.06
N ALA A 250 4.25 -2.37 16.62
CA ALA A 250 2.84 -2.53 16.23
C ALA A 250 2.06 -1.22 16.40
N ARG A 251 2.30 -0.51 17.52
CA ARG A 251 1.71 0.81 17.77
C ARG A 251 2.20 1.85 16.75
N ALA A 252 3.51 1.94 16.53
CA ALA A 252 4.06 2.90 15.56
C ALA A 252 3.52 2.66 14.14
N ALA A 253 3.46 1.40 13.69
CA ALA A 253 2.92 1.04 12.38
C ALA A 253 1.41 1.33 12.26
N MET A 254 0.62 1.10 13.33
CA MET A 254 -0.79 1.47 13.38
C MET A 254 -0.97 2.98 13.29
N ASP A 255 -0.20 3.75 14.06
CA ASP A 255 -0.26 5.23 14.05
C ASP A 255 0.12 5.78 12.68
N ASN A 256 1.16 5.22 12.03
CA ASN A 256 1.55 5.58 10.68
C ASN A 256 0.44 5.27 9.65
N ALA A 257 -0.17 4.09 9.74
CA ALA A 257 -1.27 3.69 8.84
C ALA A 257 -2.50 4.59 9.01
N ILE A 258 -2.84 4.95 10.25
CA ILE A 258 -3.89 5.92 10.53
C ILE A 258 -3.53 7.29 9.95
N ALA A 259 -2.31 7.78 10.18
CA ALA A 259 -1.84 9.06 9.63
C ALA A 259 -1.83 9.08 8.09
N LEU A 260 -1.51 7.94 7.46
CA LEU A 260 -1.55 7.77 6.00
C LEU A 260 -2.96 7.96 5.44
N PHE A 261 -3.95 7.29 6.02
CA PHE A 261 -5.30 7.22 5.45
C PHE A 261 -6.30 8.22 6.09
N SER A 262 -5.91 8.95 7.15
CA SER A 262 -6.78 9.94 7.80
C SER A 262 -6.83 11.30 7.11
N ARG A 263 -6.09 11.50 6.03
CA ARG A 263 -6.10 12.77 5.28
C ARG A 263 -7.48 12.99 4.68
N ARG A 264 -8.34 13.72 5.44
CA ARG A 264 -9.54 14.35 4.89
C ARG A 264 -9.19 15.78 4.52
N PRO A 265 -9.54 16.26 3.32
CA PRO A 265 -9.52 17.69 3.04
C PRO A 265 -10.47 18.38 4.01
N GLY A 266 -9.96 19.33 4.81
CA GLY A 266 -10.75 20.31 5.51
C GLY A 266 -11.60 19.83 6.71
N ILE A 267 -10.99 19.24 7.75
CA ILE A 267 -11.47 19.36 9.15
C ILE A 267 -10.32 19.89 10.02
#